data_a02d1d9edc19a53d48ffa19e6021d087
#
_entry.id   a02d1d9edc19a53d48ffa19e6021d087
#
_cell.length_a   1.000
_cell.length_b   1.000
_cell.length_c   1.000
_cell.angle_alpha   90.00
_cell.angle_beta   90.00
_cell.angle_gamma   90.00
#
_symmetry.space_group_name_H-M   'P 1'
#
loop_
_entity.id
_entity.type
_entity.pdbx_description
1 polymer ?
#
loop_
_entity_poly.entity_id
_entity_poly.type
_entity_poly.pdbx_seq_one_letter_code
_entity_poly.pdbx_strand_id
1 'polypeptide(L)'
;MLKKVTQNHSYLLLLLACIVSRLATSIYYIEDIDSLRFALSIEDYDISKLQPHFPGYPVFCFIAKILFLIIGSKAASFSIIGGVSVFAIIYFILKISKIEINNRIGIFCSFIIFFNPIIWLMSNRYMPDL
;
A
#
# COMPACT_ATOMS: atom_id res chain seq x y z
N MET A 1 26.81 3.80 15.86
CA MET A 1 26.67 3.96 14.40
C MET A 1 26.17 2.67 13.73
N LEU A 2 26.77 1.52 13.97
CA LEU A 2 26.37 0.21 13.41
C LEU A 2 24.88 -0.15 13.65
N LYS A 3 24.35 0.03 14.87
CA LYS A 3 22.96 -0.30 15.21
C LYS A 3 21.94 0.47 14.35
N LYS A 4 22.21 1.73 14.03
CA LYS A 4 21.35 2.56 13.20
C LYS A 4 21.38 2.11 11.72
N VAL A 5 22.55 1.70 11.23
CA VAL A 5 22.70 1.17 9.85
C VAL A 5 21.92 -0.13 9.71
N THR A 6 22.06 -1.07 10.66
CA THR A 6 21.32 -2.34 10.66
C THR A 6 19.80 -2.12 10.69
N GLN A 7 19.33 -1.14 11.49
CA GLN A 7 17.91 -0.82 11.57
C GLN A 7 17.35 -0.27 10.27
N ASN A 8 18.12 0.57 9.56
CA ASN A 8 17.72 1.10 8.26
C ASN A 8 17.61 -0.01 7.19
N HIS A 9 18.53 -0.96 7.19
CA HIS A 9 18.44 -2.13 6.30
C HIS A 9 17.21 -2.98 6.59
N SER A 10 16.86 -3.20 7.86
CA SER A 10 15.66 -3.96 8.22
C SER A 10 14.36 -3.28 7.75
N TYR A 11 14.27 -1.96 7.86
CA TYR A 11 13.13 -1.22 7.31
C TYR A 11 13.08 -1.26 5.78
N LEU A 12 14.22 -1.19 5.09
CA LEU A 12 14.28 -1.32 3.64
C LEU A 12 13.82 -2.72 3.19
N LEU A 13 14.30 -3.76 3.85
CA LEU A 13 13.88 -5.14 3.56
C LEU A 13 12.37 -5.33 3.80
N LEU A 14 11.84 -4.77 4.89
CA LEU A 14 10.41 -4.80 5.16
C LEU A 14 9.60 -4.08 4.10
N LEU A 15 10.04 -2.89 3.67
CA LEU A 15 9.38 -2.14 2.57
C LEU A 15 9.36 -2.97 1.28
N LEU A 16 10.50 -3.53 0.90
CA LEU A 16 10.59 -4.38 -0.29
C LEU A 16 9.70 -5.61 -0.16
N ALA A 17 9.67 -6.28 1.00
CA ALA A 17 8.80 -7.42 1.24
C ALA A 17 7.32 -7.03 1.11
N CYS A 18 6.90 -5.88 1.66
CA CYS A 18 5.54 -5.37 1.53
C CYS A 18 5.16 -5.13 0.06
N ILE A 19 6.02 -4.45 -0.71
CA ILE A 19 5.73 -4.15 -2.12
C ILE A 19 5.72 -5.43 -2.96
N VAL A 20 6.75 -6.26 -2.84
CA VAL A 20 6.88 -7.50 -3.65
C VAL A 20 5.74 -8.47 -3.37
N SER A 21 5.36 -8.65 -2.10
CA SER A 21 4.24 -9.53 -1.75
C SER A 21 2.91 -9.06 -2.34
N ARG A 22 2.64 -7.74 -2.34
CA ARG A 22 1.42 -7.18 -2.93
C ARG A 22 1.43 -7.26 -4.46
N LEU A 23 2.58 -7.01 -5.09
CA LEU A 23 2.74 -7.22 -6.53
C LEU A 23 2.52 -8.68 -6.93
N ALA A 24 3.04 -9.63 -6.16
CA ALA A 24 2.86 -11.06 -6.41
C ALA A 24 1.40 -11.52 -6.26
N THR A 25 0.59 -10.80 -5.49
CA THR A 25 -0.83 -11.09 -5.26
C THR A 25 -1.76 -10.03 -5.85
N SER A 26 -1.28 -9.26 -6.84
CA SER A 26 -2.06 -8.21 -7.51
C SER A 26 -3.35 -8.76 -8.10
N ILE A 27 -4.45 -8.03 -7.93
CA ILE A 27 -5.75 -8.35 -8.48
C ILE A 27 -5.89 -7.68 -9.85
N TYR A 28 -6.01 -8.46 -10.91
CA TYR A 28 -6.10 -7.97 -12.30
C TYR A 28 -7.53 -7.81 -12.79
N TYR A 29 -8.52 -8.09 -11.96
CA TYR A 29 -9.94 -7.90 -12.24
C TYR A 29 -10.54 -6.90 -11.26
N ILE A 30 -11.63 -6.28 -11.66
CA ILE A 30 -12.34 -5.30 -10.85
C ILE A 30 -13.36 -6.04 -10.00
N GLU A 31 -13.24 -5.95 -8.67
CA GLU A 31 -14.07 -6.70 -7.74
C GLU A 31 -15.44 -6.04 -7.53
N ASP A 32 -15.48 -4.73 -7.54
CA ASP A 32 -16.67 -3.94 -7.23
C ASP A 32 -16.70 -2.61 -7.98
N ILE A 33 -17.84 -1.91 -7.84
CA ILE A 33 -18.08 -0.65 -8.53
C ILE A 33 -17.16 0.49 -8.06
N ASP A 34 -16.73 0.47 -6.80
CA ASP A 34 -15.86 1.52 -6.28
C ASP A 34 -14.42 1.32 -6.77
N SER A 35 -13.94 0.08 -6.81
CA SER A 35 -12.67 -0.27 -7.47
C SER A 35 -12.67 0.13 -8.95
N LEU A 36 -13.81 -0.04 -9.66
CA LEU A 36 -13.96 0.43 -11.04
C LEU A 36 -13.82 1.95 -11.15
N ARG A 37 -14.48 2.68 -10.26
CA ARG A 37 -14.45 4.16 -10.24
C ARG A 37 -13.04 4.69 -10.01
N PHE A 38 -12.28 4.09 -9.10
CA PHE A 38 -10.89 4.43 -8.88
C PHE A 38 -10.00 4.03 -10.07
N ALA A 39 -10.22 2.87 -10.69
CA ALA A 39 -9.49 2.47 -11.87
C ALA A 39 -9.71 3.41 -13.07
N LEU A 40 -10.93 3.94 -13.22
CA LEU A 40 -11.26 4.93 -14.26
C LEU A 40 -10.68 6.31 -13.96
N SER A 41 -10.60 6.70 -12.67
CA SER A 41 -10.05 8.01 -12.27
C SER A 41 -8.58 8.20 -12.62
N ILE A 42 -7.84 7.13 -12.88
CA ILE A 42 -6.46 7.20 -13.37
C ILE A 42 -6.41 7.84 -14.78
N GLU A 43 -7.40 7.52 -15.63
CA GLU A 43 -7.48 8.02 -17.00
C GLU A 43 -8.20 9.37 -17.04
N ASP A 44 -9.41 9.41 -16.49
CA ASP A 44 -10.27 10.60 -16.45
C ASP A 44 -10.74 10.88 -15.02
N TYR A 45 -10.09 11.84 -14.35
CA TYR A 45 -10.47 12.24 -13.00
C TYR A 45 -11.62 13.23 -13.07
N ASP A 46 -12.84 12.75 -12.87
CA ASP A 46 -14.07 13.55 -12.92
C ASP A 46 -15.07 13.11 -11.84
N ILE A 47 -15.17 13.88 -10.77
CA ILE A 47 -16.08 13.59 -9.65
C ILE A 47 -17.56 13.64 -10.11
N SER A 48 -17.90 14.43 -11.12
CA SER A 48 -19.27 14.50 -11.64
C SER A 48 -19.71 13.20 -12.31
N LYS A 49 -18.75 12.45 -12.85
CA LYS A 49 -18.95 11.11 -13.42
C LYS A 49 -18.73 9.99 -12.38
N LEU A 50 -18.52 10.33 -11.12
CA LEU A 50 -18.13 9.39 -10.06
C LEU A 50 -16.80 8.65 -10.37
N GLN A 51 -15.82 9.36 -10.91
CA GLN A 51 -14.49 8.86 -11.25
C GLN A 51 -13.40 9.69 -10.53
N PRO A 52 -13.12 9.43 -9.26
CA PRO A 52 -13.76 8.49 -8.33
C PRO A 52 -15.04 9.04 -7.70
N HIS A 53 -15.70 8.24 -6.83
CA HIS A 53 -16.82 8.73 -6.04
C HIS A 53 -16.35 9.75 -4.98
N PHE A 54 -17.31 10.54 -4.44
CA PHE A 54 -17.03 11.50 -3.37
C PHE A 54 -16.42 10.80 -2.14
N PRO A 55 -15.39 11.39 -1.47
CA PRO A 55 -14.86 12.75 -1.61
C PRO A 55 -13.74 12.93 -2.65
N GLY A 56 -13.53 12.01 -3.59
CA GLY A 56 -12.65 12.17 -4.74
C GLY A 56 -11.19 11.75 -4.53
N TYR A 57 -10.69 11.72 -3.32
CA TYR A 57 -9.32 11.27 -2.95
C TYR A 57 -8.20 11.74 -3.91
N PRO A 58 -8.05 13.06 -4.18
CA PRO A 58 -7.21 13.56 -5.27
C PRO A 58 -5.75 13.15 -5.14
N VAL A 59 -5.21 13.12 -3.92
CA VAL A 59 -3.81 12.72 -3.68
C VAL A 59 -3.58 11.26 -4.02
N PHE A 60 -4.51 10.39 -3.62
CA PHE A 60 -4.44 8.97 -3.90
C PHE A 60 -4.50 8.70 -5.42
N CYS A 61 -5.47 9.28 -6.11
CA CYS A 61 -5.64 9.15 -7.56
C CYS A 61 -4.44 9.71 -8.33
N PHE A 62 -3.87 10.84 -7.87
CA PHE A 62 -2.68 11.43 -8.47
C PHE A 62 -1.46 10.52 -8.36
N ILE A 63 -1.21 9.95 -7.17
CA ILE A 63 -0.12 8.98 -6.96
C ILE A 63 -0.34 7.73 -7.83
N ALA A 64 -1.56 7.20 -7.86
CA ALA A 64 -1.90 6.04 -8.69
C ALA A 64 -1.68 6.31 -10.18
N LYS A 65 -2.04 7.51 -10.66
CA LYS A 65 -1.80 7.96 -12.04
C LYS A 65 -0.32 8.03 -12.38
N ILE A 66 0.51 8.61 -11.50
CA ILE A 66 1.97 8.67 -11.70
C ILE A 66 2.55 7.25 -11.82
N LEU A 67 2.19 6.36 -10.91
CA LEU A 67 2.67 4.98 -10.96
C LEU A 67 2.19 4.27 -12.22
N PHE A 68 0.95 4.47 -12.63
CA PHE A 68 0.42 3.91 -13.87
C PHE A 68 1.17 4.40 -15.10
N LEU A 69 1.53 5.67 -15.19
CA LEU A 69 2.32 6.22 -16.30
C LEU A 69 3.72 5.60 -16.40
N ILE A 70 4.29 5.17 -15.26
CA ILE A 70 5.62 4.54 -15.21
C ILE A 70 5.54 3.04 -15.52
N ILE A 71 4.53 2.35 -14.98
CA ILE A 71 4.44 0.88 -14.96
C ILE A 71 3.56 0.33 -16.08
N GLY A 72 2.54 1.09 -16.52
CA GLY A 72 1.57 0.69 -17.53
C GLY A 72 0.51 -0.31 -17.04
N SER A 73 0.45 -0.60 -15.74
CA SER A 73 -0.51 -1.56 -15.15
C SER A 73 -1.25 -0.93 -13.97
N LYS A 74 -2.58 -0.84 -14.06
CA LYS A 74 -3.43 -0.33 -12.97
C LYS A 74 -3.29 -1.22 -11.73
N ALA A 75 -3.38 -2.54 -11.90
CA ALA A 75 -3.24 -3.50 -10.82
C ALA A 75 -1.92 -3.32 -10.04
N ALA A 76 -0.79 -3.26 -10.75
CA ALA A 76 0.52 -3.06 -10.14
C ALA A 76 0.62 -1.71 -9.43
N SER A 77 0.05 -0.65 -10.00
CA SER A 77 0.07 0.70 -9.41
C SER A 77 -0.65 0.73 -8.06
N PHE A 78 -1.84 0.18 -7.97
CA PHE A 78 -2.58 0.10 -6.71
C PHE A 78 -1.91 -0.84 -5.71
N SER A 79 -1.39 -1.99 -6.15
CA SER A 79 -0.67 -2.92 -5.29
C SER A 79 0.60 -2.32 -4.68
N ILE A 80 1.32 -1.47 -5.41
CA ILE A 80 2.48 -0.74 -4.87
C ILE A 80 2.04 0.25 -3.79
N ILE A 81 0.97 1.01 -4.03
CA ILE A 81 0.43 1.93 -3.03
C ILE A 81 0.04 1.15 -1.77
N GLY A 82 -0.69 0.05 -1.93
CA GLY A 82 -1.06 -0.83 -0.83
C GLY A 82 0.15 -1.39 -0.07
N GLY A 83 1.18 -1.84 -0.78
CA GLY A 83 2.43 -2.31 -0.18
C GLY A 83 3.14 -1.23 0.65
N VAL A 84 3.22 -0.01 0.12
CA VAL A 84 3.78 1.15 0.84
C VAL A 84 2.92 1.51 2.05
N SER A 85 1.59 1.45 1.94
CA SER A 85 0.66 1.71 3.05
C SER A 85 0.83 0.69 4.18
N VAL A 86 0.93 -0.60 3.86
CA VAL A 86 1.20 -1.65 4.87
C VAL A 86 2.53 -1.42 5.57
N PHE A 87 3.58 -1.09 4.82
CA PHE A 87 4.86 -0.71 5.42
C PHE A 87 4.72 0.50 6.35
N ALA A 88 3.99 1.54 5.93
CA ALA A 88 3.78 2.73 6.75
C ALA A 88 3.03 2.40 8.05
N ILE A 89 2.00 1.56 8.00
CA ILE A 89 1.28 1.07 9.18
C ILE A 89 2.26 0.40 10.16
N ILE A 90 3.05 -0.57 9.69
CA ILE A 90 4.02 -1.27 10.54
C ILE A 90 5.04 -0.29 11.11
N TYR A 91 5.60 0.57 10.28
CA TYR A 91 6.60 1.55 10.68
C TYR A 91 6.09 2.50 11.77
N PHE A 92 4.90 3.08 11.59
CA PHE A 92 4.34 4.01 12.57
C PHE A 92 3.91 3.31 13.86
N ILE A 93 3.34 2.10 13.80
CA ILE A 93 3.02 1.32 15.00
C ILE A 93 4.28 1.06 15.82
N LEU A 94 5.37 0.59 15.20
CA LEU A 94 6.63 0.35 15.90
C LEU A 94 7.22 1.64 16.50
N LYS A 95 7.14 2.75 15.75
CA LYS A 95 7.63 4.06 16.21
C LYS A 95 6.84 4.61 17.39
N ILE A 96 5.51 4.59 17.32
CA ILE A 96 4.63 5.08 18.41
C ILE A 96 4.83 4.22 19.66
N SER A 97 4.93 2.91 19.49
CA SER A 97 5.16 1.97 20.60
C SER A 97 6.61 1.98 21.12
N LYS A 98 7.51 2.76 20.48
CA LYS A 98 8.95 2.81 20.80
C LYS A 98 9.64 1.43 20.76
N ILE A 99 9.16 0.56 19.87
CA ILE A 99 9.70 -0.79 19.68
C ILE A 99 10.68 -0.77 18.50
N GLU A 100 11.88 -1.30 18.69
CA GLU A 100 12.84 -1.46 17.59
C GLU A 100 12.45 -2.64 16.70
N ILE A 101 12.52 -2.46 15.38
CA ILE A 101 12.18 -3.50 14.39
C ILE A 101 13.03 -4.78 14.58
N ASN A 102 14.27 -4.66 15.02
CA ASN A 102 15.19 -5.80 15.21
C ASN A 102 14.98 -6.52 16.55
N ASN A 103 14.10 -6.01 17.42
CA ASN A 103 13.72 -6.70 18.65
C ASN A 103 12.74 -7.86 18.30
N ARG A 104 12.77 -8.93 19.11
CA ARG A 104 11.82 -10.07 18.96
C ARG A 104 10.37 -9.62 18.91
N ILE A 105 9.99 -8.67 19.78
CA ILE A 105 8.63 -8.09 19.79
C ILE A 105 8.35 -7.31 18.49
N GLY A 106 9.32 -6.52 18.00
CA GLY A 106 9.17 -5.75 16.77
C GLY A 106 9.00 -6.65 15.54
N ILE A 107 9.79 -7.71 15.44
CA ILE A 107 9.66 -8.73 14.37
C ILE A 107 8.29 -9.40 14.45
N PHE A 108 7.87 -9.83 15.64
CA PHE A 108 6.57 -10.50 15.83
C PHE A 108 5.38 -9.60 15.50
N CYS A 109 5.38 -8.34 15.95
CA CYS A 109 4.36 -7.35 15.59
C CYS A 109 4.32 -7.09 14.09
N SER A 110 5.49 -6.93 13.45
CA SER A 110 5.56 -6.74 12.00
C SER A 110 4.99 -7.94 11.25
N PHE A 111 5.28 -9.16 11.70
CA PHE A 111 4.76 -10.39 11.12
C PHE A 111 3.24 -10.48 11.23
N ILE A 112 2.67 -10.21 12.42
CA ILE A 112 1.22 -10.22 12.64
C ILE A 112 0.51 -9.23 11.71
N ILE A 113 1.01 -8.00 11.61
CA ILE A 113 0.39 -6.97 10.77
C ILE A 113 0.54 -7.33 9.28
N PHE A 114 1.73 -7.77 8.87
CA PHE A 114 2.03 -8.14 7.49
C PHE A 114 1.13 -9.26 6.97
N PHE A 115 0.88 -10.29 7.79
CA PHE A 115 0.04 -11.45 7.45
C PHE A 115 -1.42 -11.30 7.90
N ASN A 116 -1.83 -10.14 8.41
CA ASN A 116 -3.23 -9.91 8.76
C ASN A 116 -4.10 -10.02 7.49
N PRO A 117 -5.09 -10.93 7.44
CA PRO A 117 -5.87 -11.18 6.22
C PRO A 117 -6.68 -9.96 5.76
N ILE A 118 -7.18 -9.15 6.69
CA ILE A 118 -7.93 -7.93 6.34
C ILE A 118 -6.99 -6.91 5.69
N ILE A 119 -5.84 -6.63 6.32
CA ILE A 119 -4.84 -5.71 5.77
C ILE A 119 -4.32 -6.24 4.43
N TRP A 120 -4.15 -7.57 4.30
CA TRP A 120 -3.71 -8.20 3.06
C TRP A 120 -4.69 -7.97 1.93
N LEU A 121 -5.97 -8.24 2.14
CA LEU A 121 -7.02 -8.07 1.13
C LEU A 121 -7.19 -6.59 0.76
N MET A 122 -7.32 -5.70 1.75
CA MET A 122 -7.51 -4.27 1.52
C MET A 122 -6.34 -3.62 0.78
N SER A 123 -5.10 -4.05 1.04
CA SER A 123 -3.91 -3.51 0.39
C SER A 123 -3.75 -3.88 -1.09
N ASN A 124 -4.56 -4.80 -1.62
CA ASN A 124 -4.57 -5.17 -3.03
C ASN A 124 -5.75 -4.59 -3.81
N ARG A 125 -6.73 -3.98 -3.12
CA ARG A 125 -7.88 -3.37 -3.76
C ARG A 125 -7.52 -2.02 -4.41
N TYR A 126 -8.31 -1.61 -5.40
CA TYR A 126 -8.15 -0.34 -6.10
C TYR A 126 -8.82 0.81 -5.32
N MET A 127 -8.59 0.88 -4.00
CA MET A 127 -9.24 1.83 -3.10
C MET A 127 -8.28 2.36 -2.05
N PRO A 128 -8.53 3.58 -1.51
CA PRO A 128 -7.70 4.20 -0.48
C PRO A 128 -8.03 3.73 0.96
N ASP A 129 -8.67 2.60 1.16
CA ASP A 129 -9.25 2.16 2.43
C ASP A 129 -8.24 1.53 3.41
N LEU A 130 -6.94 1.73 3.19
CA LEU A 130 -5.87 1.20 4.04
C LEU A 130 -5.13 2.31 4.81
#